data_a6f75c55ad534e93a60480bc79e7d0b5
#
_entry.id   a6f75c55ad534e93a60480bc79e7d0b5
#
_cell.length_a   1.000
_cell.length_b   1.000
_cell.length_c   1.000
_cell.angle_alpha   90.00
_cell.angle_beta   90.00
_cell.angle_gamma   90.00
#
_symmetry.space_group_name_H-M   'P 1'
#
loop_
_entity.id
_entity.type
_entity.pdbx_description
1 polymer ?
#
loop_
_entity_poly.entity_id
_entity_poly.type
_entity_poly.pdbx_seq_one_letter_code
_entity_poly.pdbx_strand_id
1 'polypeptide(L)'
;MDKKTAICQYLKKYHTGGDRAVYSRELQRLFSIDGRGLRRKINSLRQDGCPICSDERGYYYADNQEEINGTVYRLNQMVTKVSNARTGLLYASIQDGGVTVEFSVTALGRSYAQKR
;
A
#
# COMPACT_ATOMS: atom_id res chain seq x y z
N MET A 1 -17.83 11.18 -16.26
CA MET A 1 -17.32 10.40 -15.12
C MET A 1 -15.82 10.38 -15.14
N ASP A 2 -15.18 10.67 -14.03
CA ASP A 2 -13.73 10.69 -14.04
C ASP A 2 -13.18 9.28 -13.95
N LYS A 3 -11.87 9.15 -14.17
CA LYS A 3 -11.26 7.82 -14.18
C LYS A 3 -11.33 7.13 -12.83
N LYS A 4 -11.21 7.90 -11.77
CA LYS A 4 -11.25 7.34 -10.43
C LYS A 4 -12.60 6.63 -10.18
N THR A 5 -13.68 7.33 -10.46
CA THR A 5 -15.02 6.76 -10.27
C THR A 5 -15.25 5.59 -11.20
N ALA A 6 -14.78 5.72 -12.44
CA ALA A 6 -14.94 4.66 -13.43
C ALA A 6 -14.22 3.39 -13.01
N ILE A 7 -13.03 3.52 -12.44
CA ILE A 7 -12.28 2.37 -11.97
C ILE A 7 -13.03 1.67 -10.84
N CYS A 8 -13.56 2.45 -9.90
CA CYS A 8 -14.30 1.85 -8.79
C CYS A 8 -15.50 1.08 -9.28
N GLN A 9 -16.28 1.68 -10.18
CA GLN A 9 -17.47 1.03 -10.70
C GLN A 9 -17.13 -0.20 -11.51
N TYR A 10 -16.05 -0.15 -12.29
CA TYR A 10 -15.64 -1.27 -13.09
C TYR A 10 -15.26 -2.46 -12.20
N LEU A 11 -14.48 -2.21 -11.16
CA LEU A 11 -14.07 -3.27 -10.25
C LEU A 11 -15.28 -3.86 -9.54
N LYS A 12 -16.19 -3.01 -9.10
CA LYS A 12 -17.36 -3.47 -8.39
C LYS A 12 -18.24 -4.35 -9.30
N LYS A 13 -18.35 -3.96 -10.55
CA LYS A 13 -19.22 -4.68 -11.46
C LYS A 13 -18.65 -6.00 -11.96
N TYR A 14 -17.34 -6.00 -12.27
CA TYR A 14 -16.75 -7.16 -12.92
C TYR A 14 -15.73 -7.93 -12.08
N HIS A 15 -15.24 -7.35 -11.03
CA HIS A 15 -14.15 -7.94 -10.27
C HIS A 15 -14.39 -7.89 -8.77
N THR A 16 -15.53 -8.37 -8.35
CA THR A 16 -15.85 -8.48 -6.93
C THR A 16 -15.42 -9.86 -6.44
N GLY A 17 -14.64 -9.87 -5.38
CA GLY A 17 -14.08 -11.10 -4.83
C GLY A 17 -12.71 -11.40 -5.39
N GLY A 18 -11.86 -11.97 -4.54
CA GLY A 18 -10.47 -12.25 -4.93
C GLY A 18 -10.36 -13.19 -6.11
N ASP A 19 -11.34 -14.10 -6.30
CA ASP A 19 -11.32 -15.02 -7.41
C ASP A 19 -11.52 -14.32 -8.75
N ARG A 20 -11.95 -13.08 -8.72
CA ARG A 20 -12.17 -12.31 -9.93
C ARG A 20 -11.21 -11.14 -10.05
N ALA A 21 -10.08 -11.21 -9.36
CA ALA A 21 -9.11 -10.13 -9.37
C ALA A 21 -8.58 -9.87 -10.79
N VAL A 22 -8.18 -8.64 -11.03
CA VAL A 22 -7.68 -8.24 -12.33
C VAL A 22 -6.29 -7.63 -12.15
N TYR A 23 -5.37 -7.96 -13.04
CA TYR A 23 -4.00 -7.45 -12.94
C TYR A 23 -3.94 -5.96 -13.18
N SER A 24 -2.99 -5.34 -12.51
CA SER A 24 -2.76 -3.91 -12.64
C SER A 24 -2.60 -3.48 -14.09
N ARG A 25 -1.80 -4.23 -14.87
CA ARG A 25 -1.54 -3.80 -16.24
C ARG A 25 -2.81 -3.83 -17.09
N GLU A 26 -3.76 -4.70 -16.77
CA GLU A 26 -5.01 -4.73 -17.50
C GLU A 26 -5.80 -3.45 -17.23
N LEU A 27 -5.84 -3.02 -15.98
CA LEU A 27 -6.51 -1.78 -15.62
C LEU A 27 -5.81 -0.58 -16.27
N GLN A 28 -4.48 -0.63 -16.31
CA GLN A 28 -3.73 0.45 -16.95
C GLN A 28 -4.11 0.56 -18.42
N ARG A 29 -4.24 -0.57 -19.08
CA ARG A 29 -4.59 -0.57 -20.48
C ARG A 29 -6.03 -0.09 -20.69
N LEU A 30 -6.95 -0.61 -19.89
CA LEU A 30 -8.36 -0.26 -20.04
C LEU A 30 -8.63 1.22 -19.80
N PHE A 31 -7.95 1.80 -18.84
CA PHE A 31 -8.21 3.18 -18.46
C PHE A 31 -7.16 4.17 -18.97
N SER A 32 -6.26 3.70 -19.83
CA SER A 32 -5.21 4.55 -20.41
C SER A 32 -4.48 5.36 -19.33
N ILE A 33 -3.93 4.63 -18.37
CA ILE A 33 -3.27 5.24 -17.23
C ILE A 33 -2.03 4.42 -16.91
N ASP A 34 -0.98 5.06 -16.43
CA ASP A 34 0.24 4.32 -16.09
C ASP A 34 0.13 3.74 -14.68
N GLY A 35 1.13 2.95 -14.30
CA GLY A 35 1.08 2.28 -13.00
C GLY A 35 1.05 3.22 -11.82
N ARG A 36 1.80 4.32 -11.91
CA ARG A 36 1.82 5.29 -10.83
C ARG A 36 0.46 5.97 -10.70
N GLY A 37 -0.12 6.36 -11.82
CA GLY A 37 -1.43 6.97 -11.82
C GLY A 37 -2.50 6.05 -11.29
N LEU A 38 -2.42 4.78 -11.66
CA LEU A 38 -3.38 3.80 -11.15
C LEU A 38 -3.26 3.67 -9.64
N ARG A 39 -2.04 3.55 -9.12
CA ARG A 39 -1.85 3.43 -7.68
C ARG A 39 -2.38 4.64 -6.93
N ARG A 40 -2.20 5.83 -7.49
CA ARG A 40 -2.73 7.04 -6.86
C ARG A 40 -4.25 6.99 -6.77
N LYS A 41 -4.89 6.57 -7.84
CA LYS A 41 -6.34 6.52 -7.86
C LYS A 41 -6.87 5.44 -6.93
N ILE A 42 -6.21 4.30 -6.89
CA ILE A 42 -6.61 3.23 -5.97
C ILE A 42 -6.48 3.72 -4.52
N ASN A 43 -5.37 4.38 -4.19
CA ASN A 43 -5.19 4.89 -2.84
C ASN A 43 -6.24 5.93 -2.49
N SER A 44 -6.55 6.80 -3.43
CA SER A 44 -7.58 7.82 -3.21
C SER A 44 -8.94 7.18 -2.98
N LEU A 45 -9.27 6.16 -3.75
CA LEU A 45 -10.53 5.45 -3.57
C LEU A 45 -10.60 4.78 -2.21
N ARG A 46 -9.49 4.16 -1.78
CA ARG A 46 -9.45 3.52 -0.48
C ARG A 46 -9.65 4.55 0.64
N GLN A 47 -9.06 5.72 0.50
CA GLN A 47 -9.23 6.79 1.47
C GLN A 47 -10.68 7.25 1.54
N ASP A 48 -11.38 7.15 0.43
CA ASP A 48 -12.80 7.51 0.39
C ASP A 48 -13.69 6.40 0.92
N GLY A 49 -13.12 5.28 1.29
CA GLY A 49 -13.91 4.17 1.82
C GLY A 49 -14.31 3.13 0.79
N CYS A 50 -13.79 3.24 -0.42
CA CYS A 50 -14.10 2.24 -1.46
C CYS A 50 -13.27 0.99 -1.16
N PRO A 51 -13.90 -0.17 -0.95
CA PRO A 51 -13.18 -1.35 -0.48
C PRO A 51 -12.46 -2.09 -1.61
N ILE A 52 -11.39 -1.49 -2.11
CA ILE A 52 -10.59 -2.11 -3.15
C ILE A 52 -9.47 -2.90 -2.50
N CYS A 53 -9.46 -4.18 -2.74
CA CYS A 53 -8.49 -5.10 -2.21
C CYS A 53 -7.41 -5.41 -3.23
N SER A 54 -6.31 -5.98 -2.79
CA SER A 54 -5.27 -6.42 -3.69
C SER A 54 -4.45 -7.54 -3.05
N ASP A 55 -3.95 -8.43 -3.90
CA ASP A 55 -3.01 -9.45 -3.49
C ASP A 55 -2.24 -9.86 -4.74
N GLU A 56 -1.59 -11.01 -4.71
CA GLU A 56 -0.79 -11.45 -5.85
C GLU A 56 -1.63 -11.68 -7.10
N ARG A 57 -2.93 -11.80 -6.95
CA ARG A 57 -3.83 -12.00 -8.09
C ARG A 57 -4.22 -10.69 -8.76
N GLY A 58 -3.99 -9.56 -8.09
CA GLY A 58 -4.33 -8.26 -8.63
C GLY A 58 -5.29 -7.49 -7.76
N TYR A 59 -6.05 -6.60 -8.38
CA TYR A 59 -7.02 -5.76 -7.67
C TYR A 59 -8.42 -6.34 -7.78
N TYR A 60 -9.22 -6.14 -6.75
CA TYR A 60 -10.62 -6.55 -6.80
C TYR A 60 -11.43 -5.75 -5.78
N TYR A 61 -12.73 -5.71 -5.99
CA TYR A 61 -13.64 -5.08 -5.05
C TYR A 61 -13.99 -6.13 -4.01
N ALA A 62 -14.00 -5.77 -2.76
CA ALA A 62 -14.21 -6.74 -1.68
C ALA A 62 -15.60 -7.35 -1.74
N ASP A 63 -15.67 -8.65 -1.52
CA ASP A 63 -16.92 -9.37 -1.45
C ASP A 63 -17.33 -9.59 0.01
N ASN A 64 -16.37 -9.47 0.93
CA ASN A 64 -16.65 -9.69 2.34
C ASN A 64 -15.59 -8.99 3.19
N GLN A 65 -15.84 -8.98 4.49
CA GLN A 65 -14.94 -8.29 5.43
C GLN A 65 -13.59 -8.97 5.54
N GLU A 66 -13.54 -10.27 5.38
CA GLU A 66 -12.26 -10.98 5.45
C GLU A 66 -11.31 -10.52 4.39
N GLU A 67 -11.82 -10.26 3.20
CA GLU A 67 -10.96 -9.78 2.12
C GLU A 67 -10.41 -8.40 2.43
N ILE A 68 -11.24 -7.53 3.00
CA ILE A 68 -10.78 -6.22 3.42
C ILE A 68 -9.70 -6.36 4.47
N ASN A 69 -9.93 -7.21 5.47
CA ASN A 69 -8.97 -7.40 6.54
C ASN A 69 -7.63 -7.92 6.02
N GLY A 70 -7.67 -8.81 5.05
CA GLY A 70 -6.45 -9.33 4.45
C GLY A 70 -5.64 -8.25 3.75
N THR A 71 -6.32 -7.35 3.03
CA THR A 71 -5.63 -6.26 2.36
C THR A 71 -5.05 -5.28 3.38
N VAL A 72 -5.80 -4.99 4.44
CA VAL A 72 -5.31 -4.11 5.50
C VAL A 72 -4.04 -4.69 6.12
N TYR A 73 -4.04 -6.01 6.37
CA TYR A 73 -2.86 -6.66 6.92
C TYR A 73 -1.65 -6.50 6.02
N ARG A 74 -1.82 -6.71 4.72
CA ARG A 74 -0.73 -6.56 3.77
C ARG A 74 -0.22 -5.12 3.72
N LEU A 75 -1.12 -4.15 3.75
CA LEU A 75 -0.71 -2.75 3.73
C LEU A 75 0.05 -2.40 5.00
N ASN A 76 -0.37 -2.93 6.15
CA ASN A 76 0.34 -2.70 7.39
C ASN A 76 1.75 -3.26 7.34
N GLN A 77 1.91 -4.41 6.71
CA GLN A 77 3.26 -4.98 6.57
C GLN A 77 4.14 -4.14 5.68
N MET A 78 3.57 -3.55 4.63
CA MET A 78 4.34 -2.67 3.77
C MET A 78 4.80 -1.43 4.52
N VAL A 79 3.93 -0.86 5.34
CA VAL A 79 4.29 0.31 6.14
C VAL A 79 5.43 -0.04 7.09
N THR A 80 5.36 -1.19 7.73
CA THR A 80 6.38 -1.63 8.66
C THR A 80 7.74 -1.77 7.96
N LYS A 81 7.74 -2.38 6.78
CA LYS A 81 8.99 -2.55 6.03
C LYS A 81 9.62 -1.22 5.66
N VAL A 82 8.81 -0.28 5.23
CA VAL A 82 9.31 1.05 4.87
C VAL A 82 9.87 1.74 6.10
N SER A 83 9.19 1.63 7.22
CA SER A 83 9.63 2.24 8.46
C SER A 83 10.96 1.66 8.92
N ASN A 84 11.11 0.35 8.81
CA ASN A 84 12.35 -0.31 9.20
C ASN A 84 13.51 0.11 8.31
N ALA A 85 13.25 0.23 7.02
CA ALA A 85 14.28 0.65 6.08
C ALA A 85 14.73 2.08 6.38
N ARG A 86 13.79 2.94 6.71
CA ARG A 86 14.12 4.31 7.06
C ARG A 86 15.01 4.37 8.30
N THR A 87 14.65 3.58 9.30
CA THR A 87 15.42 3.54 10.53
C THR A 87 16.83 3.00 10.27
N GLY A 88 16.95 1.96 9.49
CA GLY A 88 18.26 1.41 9.17
C GLY A 88 19.15 2.40 8.43
N LEU A 89 18.55 3.12 7.50
CA LEU A 89 19.30 4.09 6.74
C LEU A 89 19.78 5.24 7.62
N LEU A 90 18.94 5.65 8.55
CA LEU A 90 19.29 6.70 9.49
C LEU A 90 20.51 6.30 10.32
N TYR A 91 20.53 5.07 10.80
CA TYR A 91 21.66 4.59 11.55
C TYR A 91 22.92 4.51 10.71
N ALA A 92 22.80 4.12 9.47
CA ALA A 92 23.95 4.05 8.60
C ALA A 92 24.57 5.43 8.41
N SER A 93 23.74 6.46 8.30
CA SER A 93 24.24 7.82 8.16
C SER A 93 25.03 8.25 9.38
N ILE A 94 24.53 7.90 10.52
CA ILE A 94 25.20 8.28 11.75
C ILE A 94 26.56 7.67 11.84
N GLN A 95 26.69 6.41 11.50
CA GLN A 95 27.97 5.77 11.57
C GLN A 95 28.99 6.43 10.68
N ASP A 96 28.57 6.80 9.52
CA ASP A 96 29.49 7.39 8.58
C ASP A 96 29.89 8.78 8.99
N GLY A 97 28.98 9.58 9.43
CA GLY A 97 29.25 10.95 9.76
C GLY A 97 29.76 11.18 11.16
N GLY A 98 29.69 10.19 11.97
CA GLY A 98 30.09 10.36 13.35
C GLY A 98 29.12 11.19 14.15
N VAL A 99 27.94 11.38 13.64
CA VAL A 99 26.94 12.16 14.35
C VAL A 99 25.97 11.22 15.00
N THR A 100 25.56 11.52 16.17
CA THR A 100 24.68 10.66 16.91
C THR A 100 23.26 11.16 16.91
N VAL A 101 22.36 10.34 16.55
CA VAL A 101 20.96 10.71 16.61
C VAL A 101 20.17 9.62 17.23
N GLU A 102 20.69 8.98 18.19
CA GLU A 102 19.98 7.92 18.84
C GLU A 102 18.70 8.42 19.45
N PHE A 103 18.65 9.68 19.79
CA PHE A 103 17.45 10.21 20.39
C PHE A 103 16.27 10.09 19.45
N SER A 104 16.51 10.19 18.18
CA SER A 104 15.38 10.11 17.25
C SER A 104 14.81 8.72 17.22
N VAL A 105 15.63 7.72 17.49
CA VAL A 105 15.14 6.37 17.48
C VAL A 105 14.35 6.12 18.75
N THR A 106 14.85 6.62 19.86
CA THR A 106 14.13 6.43 21.09
C THR A 106 12.82 7.18 21.08
N ALA A 107 12.77 8.25 20.35
CA ALA A 107 11.53 8.99 20.26
C ALA A 107 10.42 8.13 19.70
N LEU A 108 10.76 7.12 18.93
CA LEU A 108 9.78 6.25 18.41
C LEU A 108 9.36 5.21 19.42
N GLY A 109 10.01 5.20 20.55
CA GLY A 109 9.61 4.33 21.60
C GLY A 109 9.80 2.89 21.28
N ARG A 110 10.70 2.58 20.42
CA ARG A 110 10.82 1.28 20.09
C ARG A 110 12.08 0.73 20.38
N SER A 111 12.07 -0.44 20.71
CA SER A 111 13.27 -1.09 21.01
C SER A 111 13.96 -1.53 19.77
N TYR A 112 13.31 -1.45 18.65
CA TYR A 112 14.01 -1.87 17.49
C TYR A 112 15.16 -0.93 17.22
N ALA A 113 15.20 0.12 17.94
CA ALA A 113 16.32 0.99 17.77
C ALA A 113 17.57 0.25 18.05
N GLN A 114 17.55 -0.54 19.05
CA GLN A 114 18.71 -1.18 19.34
C GLN A 114 18.84 -2.49 18.73
N LYS A 115 17.95 -2.88 17.94
CA LYS A 115 18.13 -4.03 17.32
C LYS A 115 19.14 -3.98 16.39
N ARG A 116 19.65 -3.04 16.16
CA ARG A 116 20.56 -3.00 15.20
C ARG A 116 21.79 -3.44 15.54
#